data_02a7019041d3ef5b78897e6bb4915139
#
_entry.id   02a7019041d3ef5b78897e6bb4915139
#
_cell.length_a   1.000
_cell.length_b   1.000
_cell.length_c   1.000
_cell.angle_alpha   90.00
_cell.angle_beta   90.00
_cell.angle_gamma   90.00
#
_symmetry.space_group_name_H-M   'P 1'
#
loop_
_entity.id
_entity.type
_entity.pdbx_description
1 polymer ?
#
loop_
_entity_poly.entity_id
_entity_poly.type
_entity_poly.pdbx_seq_one_letter_code
_entity_poly.pdbx_strand_id
1 'polypeptide(L)'
;MAPSDKNEIYLSSSPHSLTPVTTRMIMLTVIGTLLPVAAWGVYLFGIPALVNLVAAVVSCVVFEALFRKLTRQDVRIGDFSAVITGLLLAMVITPVTPVWMTVLGSFFAIVVGKEFFGGLGANVFNPALVGRAFMFVSFAQPMTTWISPRTAGGQDALASASYADAITSATPLTYIKPVDGVVQSAAEIADKSGFFSSSEVYLSYFFGHRGGCIGESAIFLLVAAFLLLLITRVIDWRAPVAMVVTAVAVTFLAGIDPLLTLLSGGLVFGAVFMVTDYATSPVTPLGRIIFGAGCGLITGLIRVF
;
A
#
# COMPACT_ATOMS: atom_id res chain seq x y z
N MET A 1 -38.86 -33.10 6.39
CA MET A 1 -38.23 -31.80 6.54
C MET A 1 -39.32 -30.75 6.41
N ALA A 2 -39.73 -30.13 7.50
CA ALA A 2 -40.70 -29.04 7.49
C ALA A 2 -40.08 -27.78 6.89
N PRO A 3 -40.82 -26.95 6.12
CA PRO A 3 -40.30 -25.69 5.60
C PRO A 3 -40.00 -24.78 6.78
N SER A 4 -38.75 -24.27 6.83
CA SER A 4 -38.33 -23.29 7.86
C SER A 4 -39.17 -22.04 7.66
N ASP A 5 -39.95 -21.70 8.67
CA ASP A 5 -40.77 -20.51 8.74
C ASP A 5 -39.82 -19.28 8.74
N LYS A 6 -39.87 -18.50 7.66
CA LYS A 6 -38.96 -17.33 7.44
C LYS A 6 -39.23 -16.14 8.37
N ASN A 7 -40.12 -16.32 9.34
CA ASN A 7 -40.57 -15.26 10.24
C ASN A 7 -40.23 -15.50 11.73
N GLU A 8 -39.29 -16.37 12.05
CA GLU A 8 -38.82 -16.48 13.42
C GLU A 8 -38.04 -15.23 13.83
N ILE A 9 -38.67 -14.40 14.66
CA ILE A 9 -38.00 -13.25 15.28
C ILE A 9 -37.16 -13.77 16.46
N TYR A 10 -35.87 -13.88 16.26
CA TYR A 10 -34.93 -14.20 17.34
C TYR A 10 -34.75 -12.97 18.24
N LEU A 11 -35.30 -13.00 19.44
CA LEU A 11 -35.03 -12.04 20.50
C LEU A 11 -33.70 -12.43 21.14
N SER A 12 -32.64 -11.72 20.81
CA SER A 12 -31.38 -11.85 21.54
C SER A 12 -31.39 -10.97 22.79
N SER A 13 -30.71 -11.41 23.88
CA SER A 13 -30.61 -10.63 25.11
C SER A 13 -29.92 -9.28 24.89
N SER A 14 -30.49 -8.21 25.46
CA SER A 14 -29.90 -6.85 25.41
C SER A 14 -28.57 -6.78 26.20
N PRO A 15 -27.65 -5.83 25.84
CA PRO A 15 -27.88 -4.62 25.06
C PRO A 15 -27.53 -4.79 23.55
N HIS A 16 -28.40 -4.26 22.69
CA HIS A 16 -28.15 -4.18 21.24
C HIS A 16 -27.54 -2.81 20.92
N SER A 17 -26.27 -2.77 20.60
CA SER A 17 -25.63 -1.58 20.03
C SER A 17 -25.65 -1.67 18.52
N LEU A 18 -26.64 -1.05 17.90
CA LEU A 18 -26.71 -0.94 16.43
C LEU A 18 -25.97 0.32 16.01
N THR A 19 -24.82 0.16 15.41
CA THR A 19 -24.15 1.27 14.72
C THR A 19 -24.65 1.36 13.28
N PRO A 20 -24.99 2.56 12.76
CA PRO A 20 -25.42 2.72 11.36
C PRO A 20 -24.31 2.45 10.35
N VAL A 21 -23.07 2.33 10.83
CA VAL A 21 -21.88 2.11 9.97
C VAL A 21 -21.76 0.64 9.60
N THR A 22 -21.94 0.33 8.33
CA THR A 22 -21.78 -1.01 7.78
C THR A 22 -20.34 -1.24 7.29
N THR A 23 -19.89 -2.50 7.28
CA THR A 23 -18.58 -2.89 6.70
C THR A 23 -18.43 -2.37 5.28
N ARG A 24 -19.49 -2.48 4.47
CA ARG A 24 -19.51 -1.97 3.09
C ARG A 24 -19.25 -0.47 3.02
N MET A 25 -19.82 0.32 3.94
CA MET A 25 -19.61 1.77 3.98
C MET A 25 -18.16 2.12 4.31
N ILE A 26 -17.56 1.41 5.26
CA ILE A 26 -16.14 1.56 5.61
C ILE A 26 -15.26 1.26 4.39
N MET A 27 -15.49 0.12 3.73
CA MET A 27 -14.72 -0.29 2.56
C MET A 27 -14.86 0.70 1.40
N LEU A 28 -16.06 1.21 1.13
CA LEU A 28 -16.28 2.25 0.12
C LEU A 28 -15.56 3.56 0.46
N THR A 29 -15.51 3.94 1.74
CA THR A 29 -14.74 5.13 2.16
C THR A 29 -13.25 4.94 1.91
N VAL A 30 -12.69 3.78 2.22
CA VAL A 30 -11.29 3.46 1.93
C VAL A 30 -11.01 3.46 0.42
N ILE A 31 -11.88 2.85 -0.39
CA ILE A 31 -11.77 2.89 -1.85
C ILE A 31 -11.80 4.34 -2.35
N GLY A 32 -12.72 5.16 -1.84
CA GLY A 32 -12.83 6.58 -2.19
C GLY A 32 -11.56 7.38 -1.91
N THR A 33 -10.79 7.02 -0.88
CA THR A 33 -9.50 7.65 -0.58
C THR A 33 -8.35 7.08 -1.40
N LEU A 34 -8.42 5.80 -1.80
CA LEU A 34 -7.40 5.15 -2.64
C LEU A 34 -7.49 5.56 -4.11
N LEU A 35 -8.71 5.78 -4.64
CA LEU A 35 -8.91 6.11 -6.05
C LEU A 35 -8.15 7.36 -6.53
N PRO A 36 -8.15 8.51 -5.82
CA PRO A 36 -7.35 9.67 -6.21
C PRO A 36 -5.85 9.37 -6.27
N VAL A 37 -5.34 8.58 -5.30
CA VAL A 37 -3.92 8.17 -5.27
C VAL A 37 -3.61 7.26 -6.46
N ALA A 38 -4.50 6.29 -6.77
CA ALA A 38 -4.38 5.43 -7.93
C ALA A 38 -4.42 6.20 -9.24
N ALA A 39 -5.35 7.16 -9.37
CA ALA A 39 -5.46 8.01 -10.56
C ALA A 39 -4.19 8.85 -10.78
N TRP A 40 -3.62 9.40 -9.71
CA TRP A 40 -2.34 10.12 -9.79
C TRP A 40 -1.18 9.20 -10.19
N GLY A 41 -1.12 7.98 -9.65
CA GLY A 41 -0.15 6.97 -10.06
C GLY A 41 -0.27 6.61 -11.55
N VAL A 42 -1.50 6.47 -12.05
CA VAL A 42 -1.75 6.25 -13.49
C VAL A 42 -1.34 7.48 -14.32
N TYR A 43 -1.57 8.69 -13.84
CA TYR A 43 -1.10 9.92 -14.51
C TYR A 43 0.43 9.95 -14.63
N LEU A 44 1.14 9.58 -13.57
CA LEU A 44 2.60 9.60 -13.54
C LEU A 44 3.24 8.48 -14.38
N PHE A 45 2.73 7.25 -14.29
CA PHE A 45 3.34 6.06 -14.88
C PHE A 45 2.61 5.54 -16.13
N GLY A 46 1.46 6.09 -16.45
CA GLY A 46 0.73 5.78 -17.67
C GLY A 46 -0.02 4.45 -17.67
N ILE A 47 -0.24 3.92 -18.89
CA ILE A 47 -1.06 2.73 -19.14
C ILE A 47 -0.54 1.46 -18.43
N PRO A 48 0.77 1.19 -18.30
CA PRO A 48 1.24 0.02 -17.54
C PRO A 48 0.75 -0.01 -16.11
N ALA A 49 0.73 1.15 -15.43
CA ALA A 49 0.18 1.26 -14.08
C ALA A 49 -1.33 0.95 -14.05
N LEU A 50 -2.09 1.47 -15.03
CA LEU A 50 -3.52 1.19 -15.15
C LEU A 50 -3.81 -0.29 -15.39
N VAL A 51 -3.05 -0.93 -16.29
CA VAL A 51 -3.19 -2.36 -16.59
C VAL A 51 -2.93 -3.22 -15.35
N ASN A 52 -1.86 -2.93 -14.61
CA ASN A 52 -1.54 -3.65 -13.38
C ASN A 52 -2.60 -3.43 -12.28
N LEU A 53 -3.13 -2.22 -12.17
CA LEU A 53 -4.18 -1.88 -11.21
C LEU A 53 -5.48 -2.65 -11.53
N VAL A 54 -5.92 -2.65 -12.78
CA VAL A 54 -7.12 -3.40 -13.22
C VAL A 54 -6.89 -4.91 -13.07
N ALA A 55 -5.72 -5.41 -13.50
CA ALA A 55 -5.39 -6.83 -13.38
C ALA A 55 -5.39 -7.31 -11.93
N ALA A 56 -4.82 -6.55 -10.99
CA ALA A 56 -4.81 -6.90 -9.57
C ALA A 56 -6.23 -6.92 -8.98
N VAL A 57 -7.05 -5.91 -9.26
CA VAL A 57 -8.42 -5.85 -8.76
C VAL A 57 -9.27 -6.99 -9.31
N VAL A 58 -9.25 -7.19 -10.63
CA VAL A 58 -10.04 -8.24 -11.29
C VAL A 58 -9.60 -9.62 -10.81
N SER A 59 -8.30 -9.90 -10.77
CA SER A 59 -7.80 -11.20 -10.31
C SER A 59 -8.11 -11.47 -8.84
N CYS A 60 -8.00 -10.47 -7.95
CA CYS A 60 -8.40 -10.62 -6.54
C CYS A 60 -9.87 -10.98 -6.39
N VAL A 61 -10.77 -10.29 -7.10
CA VAL A 61 -12.21 -10.58 -7.07
C VAL A 61 -12.51 -11.96 -7.63
N VAL A 62 -11.87 -12.33 -8.74
CA VAL A 62 -12.05 -13.66 -9.36
C VAL A 62 -11.57 -14.78 -8.44
N PHE A 63 -10.39 -14.64 -7.83
CA PHE A 63 -9.87 -15.66 -6.91
C PHE A 63 -10.71 -15.80 -5.65
N GLU A 64 -11.24 -14.72 -5.09
CA GLU A 64 -12.16 -14.79 -3.95
C GLU A 64 -13.44 -15.53 -4.34
N ALA A 65 -14.07 -15.15 -5.46
CA ALA A 65 -15.28 -15.80 -5.95
C ALA A 65 -15.05 -17.29 -6.23
N LEU A 66 -13.95 -17.62 -6.91
CA LEU A 66 -13.60 -18.99 -7.27
C LEU A 66 -13.33 -19.84 -6.03
N PHE A 67 -12.52 -19.35 -5.08
CA PHE A 67 -12.21 -20.07 -3.85
C PHE A 67 -13.48 -20.36 -3.05
N ARG A 68 -14.34 -19.37 -2.81
CA ARG A 68 -15.58 -19.52 -2.06
C ARG A 68 -16.56 -20.48 -2.76
N LYS A 69 -16.64 -20.41 -4.10
CA LYS A 69 -17.44 -21.35 -4.87
C LYS A 69 -16.92 -22.79 -4.76
N LEU A 70 -15.60 -22.99 -4.83
CA LEU A 70 -14.99 -24.33 -4.68
C LEU A 70 -15.17 -24.90 -3.28
N THR A 71 -15.10 -24.06 -2.25
CA THR A 71 -15.28 -24.45 -0.84
C THR A 71 -16.76 -24.48 -0.42
N ARG A 72 -17.69 -24.23 -1.37
CA ARG A 72 -19.16 -24.21 -1.14
C ARG A 72 -19.57 -23.19 -0.06
N GLN A 73 -18.86 -22.08 0.03
CA GLN A 73 -19.19 -20.96 0.91
C GLN A 73 -19.98 -19.89 0.15
N ASP A 74 -20.70 -19.03 0.89
CA ASP A 74 -21.41 -17.91 0.29
C ASP A 74 -20.44 -16.92 -0.34
N VAL A 75 -20.71 -16.58 -1.60
CA VAL A 75 -19.89 -15.60 -2.33
C VAL A 75 -20.20 -14.19 -1.83
N ARG A 76 -19.23 -13.53 -1.18
CA ARG A 76 -19.40 -12.22 -0.53
C ARG A 76 -18.62 -11.09 -1.24
N ILE A 77 -18.69 -11.02 -2.57
CA ILE A 77 -18.01 -9.95 -3.34
C ILE A 77 -18.54 -8.55 -2.98
N GLY A 78 -19.79 -8.47 -2.49
CA GLY A 78 -20.47 -7.21 -2.18
C GLY A 78 -19.90 -6.43 -0.99
N ASP A 79 -18.94 -6.96 -0.24
CA ASP A 79 -18.23 -6.26 0.83
C ASP A 79 -17.06 -5.40 0.34
N PHE A 80 -16.65 -5.52 -0.94
CA PHE A 80 -15.54 -4.83 -1.60
C PHE A 80 -14.15 -5.08 -1.01
N SER A 81 -13.99 -6.03 -0.12
CA SER A 81 -12.71 -6.32 0.51
C SER A 81 -11.65 -6.84 -0.47
N ALA A 82 -12.05 -7.68 -1.45
CA ALA A 82 -11.16 -8.13 -2.52
C ALA A 82 -10.71 -6.98 -3.42
N VAL A 83 -11.60 -6.01 -3.67
CA VAL A 83 -11.28 -4.80 -4.46
C VAL A 83 -10.19 -3.99 -3.75
N ILE A 84 -10.34 -3.78 -2.43
CA ILE A 84 -9.32 -3.08 -1.63
C ILE A 84 -7.99 -3.84 -1.66
N THR A 85 -8.02 -5.16 -1.46
CA THR A 85 -6.80 -5.98 -1.50
C THR A 85 -6.09 -5.85 -2.84
N GLY A 86 -6.83 -5.90 -3.96
CA GLY A 86 -6.29 -5.71 -5.30
C GLY A 86 -5.73 -4.31 -5.53
N LEU A 87 -6.44 -3.26 -5.08
CA LEU A 87 -5.95 -1.88 -5.15
C LEU A 87 -4.66 -1.70 -4.34
N LEU A 88 -4.64 -2.15 -3.09
CA LEU A 88 -3.47 -2.06 -2.23
C LEU A 88 -2.28 -2.83 -2.81
N LEU A 89 -2.50 -4.05 -3.34
CA LEU A 89 -1.46 -4.83 -3.98
C LEU A 89 -0.88 -4.10 -5.19
N ALA A 90 -1.74 -3.61 -6.09
CA ALA A 90 -1.30 -2.86 -7.27
C ALA A 90 -0.47 -1.62 -6.90
N MET A 91 -0.85 -0.92 -5.82
CA MET A 91 -0.17 0.29 -5.39
C MET A 91 1.21 0.06 -4.76
N VAL A 92 1.49 -1.14 -4.30
CA VAL A 92 2.80 -1.50 -3.71
C VAL A 92 3.73 -2.25 -4.65
N ILE A 93 3.33 -2.46 -5.91
CA ILE A 93 4.18 -3.04 -6.95
C ILE A 93 4.70 -1.97 -7.91
N THR A 94 5.71 -2.33 -8.72
CA THR A 94 6.24 -1.42 -9.73
C THR A 94 5.30 -1.34 -10.95
N PRO A 95 5.21 -0.19 -11.63
CA PRO A 95 4.33 -0.03 -12.78
C PRO A 95 4.63 -0.99 -13.93
N VAL A 96 5.88 -1.41 -14.08
CA VAL A 96 6.35 -2.31 -15.16
C VAL A 96 6.30 -3.79 -14.79
N THR A 97 5.74 -4.15 -13.64
CA THR A 97 5.56 -5.56 -13.28
C THR A 97 4.72 -6.29 -14.34
N PRO A 98 5.15 -7.47 -14.84
CA PRO A 98 4.36 -8.26 -15.78
C PRO A 98 3.00 -8.64 -15.20
N VAL A 99 1.95 -8.53 -16.00
CA VAL A 99 0.57 -8.80 -15.57
C VAL A 99 0.42 -10.20 -14.97
N TRP A 100 1.08 -11.22 -15.54
CA TRP A 100 1.00 -12.58 -14.99
C TRP A 100 1.57 -12.70 -13.58
N MET A 101 2.62 -11.93 -13.23
CA MET A 101 3.14 -11.87 -11.86
C MET A 101 2.14 -11.19 -10.92
N THR A 102 1.49 -10.12 -11.37
CA THR A 102 0.43 -9.44 -10.63
C THR A 102 -0.74 -10.39 -10.34
N VAL A 103 -1.12 -11.22 -11.32
CA VAL A 103 -2.15 -12.25 -11.13
C VAL A 103 -1.71 -13.30 -10.10
N LEU A 104 -0.47 -13.78 -10.16
CA LEU A 104 0.07 -14.70 -9.13
C LEU A 104 0.12 -14.05 -7.74
N GLY A 105 0.58 -12.80 -7.65
CA GLY A 105 0.56 -12.06 -6.39
C GLY A 105 -0.85 -11.91 -5.81
N SER A 106 -1.84 -11.66 -6.67
CA SER A 106 -3.26 -11.61 -6.28
C SER A 106 -3.80 -12.96 -5.78
N PHE A 107 -3.37 -14.06 -6.40
CA PHE A 107 -3.69 -15.40 -5.91
C PHE A 107 -3.18 -15.61 -4.48
N PHE A 108 -1.90 -15.33 -4.23
CA PHE A 108 -1.33 -15.47 -2.90
C PHE A 108 -1.96 -14.50 -1.89
N ALA A 109 -2.25 -13.27 -2.30
CA ALA A 109 -2.91 -12.29 -1.44
C ALA A 109 -4.30 -12.78 -0.99
N ILE A 110 -5.13 -13.24 -1.91
CA ILE A 110 -6.51 -13.64 -1.60
C ILE A 110 -6.57 -15.04 -1.02
N VAL A 111 -6.03 -16.04 -1.70
CA VAL A 111 -6.21 -17.45 -1.30
C VAL A 111 -5.42 -17.73 -0.04
N VAL A 112 -4.12 -17.44 -0.04
CA VAL A 112 -3.22 -17.73 1.08
C VAL A 112 -3.32 -16.70 2.19
N GLY A 113 -3.36 -15.40 1.85
CA GLY A 113 -3.36 -14.31 2.83
C GLY A 113 -4.71 -14.05 3.50
N LYS A 114 -5.83 -14.42 2.86
CA LYS A 114 -7.17 -14.09 3.35
C LYS A 114 -8.07 -15.32 3.52
N GLU A 115 -8.35 -16.06 2.45
CA GLU A 115 -9.38 -17.09 2.46
C GLU A 115 -9.00 -18.35 3.26
N PHE A 116 -7.73 -18.75 3.29
CA PHE A 116 -7.28 -19.88 4.12
C PHE A 116 -7.50 -19.66 5.62
N PHE A 117 -7.53 -18.40 6.06
CA PHE A 117 -7.81 -18.04 7.45
C PHE A 117 -9.30 -17.87 7.76
N GLY A 118 -10.19 -17.94 6.74
CA GLY A 118 -11.64 -17.80 6.92
C GLY A 118 -12.23 -16.51 6.35
N GLY A 119 -11.44 -15.72 5.61
CA GLY A 119 -11.89 -14.51 4.90
C GLY A 119 -11.72 -13.23 5.69
N LEU A 120 -12.59 -12.24 5.41
CA LEU A 120 -12.48 -10.90 5.98
C LEU A 120 -12.52 -10.92 7.52
N GLY A 121 -11.53 -10.32 8.15
CA GLY A 121 -11.43 -10.17 9.60
C GLY A 121 -10.77 -11.35 10.33
N ALA A 122 -10.54 -12.48 9.65
CA ALA A 122 -9.85 -13.65 10.22
C ALA A 122 -8.38 -13.76 9.75
N ASN A 123 -7.96 -12.93 8.82
CA ASN A 123 -6.60 -12.91 8.28
C ASN A 123 -5.57 -12.49 9.35
N VAL A 124 -4.49 -13.27 9.48
CA VAL A 124 -3.40 -13.00 10.43
C VAL A 124 -2.47 -11.90 9.92
N PHE A 125 -2.29 -11.83 8.61
CA PHE A 125 -1.46 -10.84 7.92
C PHE A 125 -2.31 -10.00 6.97
N ASN A 126 -1.83 -8.79 6.66
CA ASN A 126 -2.44 -7.99 5.61
C ASN A 126 -2.31 -8.73 4.26
N PRO A 127 -3.43 -9.06 3.58
CA PRO A 127 -3.40 -9.89 2.38
C PRO A 127 -2.59 -9.29 1.24
N ALA A 128 -2.67 -7.97 1.02
CA ALA A 128 -1.88 -7.30 -0.03
C ALA A 128 -0.37 -7.41 0.24
N LEU A 129 0.04 -7.34 1.52
CA LEU A 129 1.45 -7.51 1.90
C LEU A 129 1.91 -8.97 1.73
N VAL A 130 1.05 -9.96 1.97
CA VAL A 130 1.36 -11.37 1.69
C VAL A 130 1.64 -11.57 0.20
N GLY A 131 0.76 -11.05 -0.67
CA GLY A 131 0.97 -11.09 -2.11
C GLY A 131 2.27 -10.40 -2.54
N ARG A 132 2.54 -9.20 -2.01
CA ARG A 132 3.79 -8.48 -2.27
C ARG A 132 5.02 -9.24 -1.79
N ALA A 133 5.00 -9.80 -0.59
CA ALA A 133 6.11 -10.56 -0.04
C ALA A 133 6.43 -11.79 -0.90
N PHE A 134 5.40 -12.52 -1.33
CA PHE A 134 5.56 -13.62 -2.28
C PHE A 134 6.22 -13.16 -3.57
N MET A 135 5.72 -12.09 -4.19
CA MET A 135 6.26 -11.55 -5.45
C MET A 135 7.72 -11.09 -5.27
N PHE A 136 8.03 -10.43 -4.15
CA PHE A 136 9.38 -9.92 -3.89
C PHE A 136 10.40 -11.05 -3.70
N VAL A 137 10.04 -12.11 -2.99
CA VAL A 137 10.92 -13.27 -2.78
C VAL A 137 11.08 -14.11 -4.04
N SER A 138 9.99 -14.29 -4.81
CA SER A 138 10.00 -15.15 -6.01
C SER A 138 10.54 -14.44 -7.26
N PHE A 139 10.34 -13.14 -7.37
CA PHE A 139 10.61 -12.34 -8.57
C PHE A 139 11.30 -11.01 -8.21
N ALA A 140 12.43 -11.09 -7.50
CA ALA A 140 13.12 -9.92 -6.97
C ALA A 140 13.49 -8.89 -8.07
N GLN A 141 13.99 -9.33 -9.22
CA GLN A 141 14.44 -8.44 -10.29
C GLN A 141 13.31 -7.56 -10.85
N PRO A 142 12.14 -8.07 -11.30
CA PRO A 142 11.04 -7.22 -11.74
C PRO A 142 10.48 -6.32 -10.64
N MET A 143 10.52 -6.78 -9.39
CA MET A 143 10.01 -6.01 -8.23
C MET A 143 10.95 -4.87 -7.79
N THR A 144 12.19 -4.88 -8.23
CA THR A 144 13.20 -3.83 -7.95
C THR A 144 13.54 -2.99 -9.16
N THR A 145 12.90 -3.22 -10.29
CA THR A 145 13.04 -2.39 -11.50
C THR A 145 12.16 -1.16 -11.38
N TRP A 146 12.78 0.01 -11.27
CA TRP A 146 12.10 1.29 -11.10
C TRP A 146 12.18 2.11 -12.36
N ILE A 147 11.09 2.75 -12.76
CA ILE A 147 11.05 3.68 -13.90
C ILE A 147 10.79 5.10 -13.44
N SER A 148 11.37 6.06 -14.15
CA SER A 148 11.07 7.47 -13.94
C SER A 148 9.65 7.78 -14.41
N PRO A 149 8.91 8.63 -13.68
CA PRO A 149 7.59 9.08 -14.13
C PRO A 149 7.70 9.93 -15.41
N ARG A 150 6.63 9.97 -16.19
CA ARG A 150 6.55 10.73 -17.46
C ARG A 150 6.90 12.20 -17.30
N THR A 151 6.47 12.80 -16.20
CA THR A 151 6.68 14.22 -15.87
C THR A 151 8.14 14.56 -15.55
N ALA A 152 8.97 13.56 -15.25
CA ALA A 152 10.41 13.71 -15.01
C ALA A 152 11.28 13.34 -16.23
N GLY A 153 10.73 13.42 -17.44
CA GLY A 153 11.43 13.05 -18.66
C GLY A 153 11.52 11.54 -18.91
N GLY A 154 10.74 10.75 -18.16
CA GLY A 154 10.63 9.31 -18.39
C GLY A 154 10.01 9.03 -19.76
N GLN A 155 10.62 8.14 -20.52
CA GLN A 155 10.06 7.66 -21.79
C GLN A 155 8.75 6.92 -21.51
N ASP A 156 7.81 7.01 -22.43
CA ASP A 156 6.60 6.23 -22.33
C ASP A 156 6.96 4.74 -22.19
N ALA A 157 6.64 4.15 -21.06
CA ALA A 157 6.91 2.74 -20.79
C ALA A 157 6.18 1.79 -21.77
N LEU A 158 5.25 2.34 -22.56
CA LEU A 158 4.59 1.67 -23.69
C LEU A 158 5.43 1.67 -24.97
N ALA A 159 6.35 2.62 -25.15
CA ALA A 159 7.23 2.64 -26.30
C ALA A 159 8.36 1.59 -26.18
N SER A 160 8.71 1.21 -24.95
CA SER A 160 9.61 0.10 -24.65
C SER A 160 8.79 -1.19 -24.48
N ALA A 161 8.47 -1.85 -25.57
CA ALA A 161 7.79 -3.15 -25.58
C ALA A 161 8.63 -4.29 -24.95
N SER A 162 9.80 -3.99 -24.44
CA SER A 162 10.73 -4.93 -23.84
C SER A 162 11.14 -4.47 -22.44
N TYR A 163 11.05 -5.38 -21.48
CA TYR A 163 11.61 -5.20 -20.12
C TYR A 163 13.08 -4.80 -20.09
N ALA A 164 13.83 -5.19 -21.16
CA ALA A 164 15.25 -4.92 -21.29
C ALA A 164 15.58 -3.46 -21.59
N ASP A 165 14.63 -2.71 -22.13
CA ASP A 165 14.84 -1.32 -22.57
C ASP A 165 14.32 -0.28 -21.56
N ALA A 166 13.73 -0.72 -20.43
CA ALA A 166 13.32 0.18 -19.37
C ALA A 166 14.55 0.77 -18.69
N ILE A 167 14.76 2.08 -18.83
CA ILE A 167 15.81 2.80 -18.11
C ILE A 167 15.44 2.75 -16.61
N THR A 168 16.19 1.94 -15.85
CA THR A 168 16.03 1.86 -14.41
C THR A 168 16.49 3.16 -13.77
N SER A 169 15.59 3.84 -13.09
CA SER A 169 15.93 5.01 -12.29
C SER A 169 16.26 4.58 -10.86
N ALA A 170 17.23 5.26 -10.26
CA ALA A 170 17.49 5.10 -8.84
C ALA A 170 16.28 5.61 -8.03
N THR A 171 15.88 4.85 -7.01
CA THR A 171 14.86 5.33 -6.07
C THR A 171 15.48 6.35 -5.11
N PRO A 172 14.69 7.25 -4.51
CA PRO A 172 15.17 8.11 -3.44
C PRO A 172 15.89 7.37 -2.31
N LEU A 173 15.46 6.14 -2.01
CA LEU A 173 16.08 5.30 -0.98
C LEU A 173 17.52 4.92 -1.30
N THR A 174 17.89 4.79 -2.59
CA THR A 174 19.27 4.51 -3.00
C THR A 174 20.20 5.67 -2.69
N TYR A 175 19.73 6.92 -2.75
CA TYR A 175 20.51 8.10 -2.40
C TYR A 175 20.57 8.35 -0.90
N ILE A 176 19.56 7.91 -0.14
CA ILE A 176 19.45 8.13 1.30
C ILE A 176 20.26 7.10 2.09
N LYS A 177 20.47 5.89 1.55
CA LYS A 177 21.26 4.88 2.24
C LYS A 177 22.69 5.38 2.46
N PRO A 178 23.24 5.21 3.69
CA PRO A 178 24.65 5.50 3.94
C PRO A 178 25.52 4.59 3.05
N VAL A 179 26.38 5.22 2.24
CA VAL A 179 27.42 4.51 1.47
C VAL A 179 28.74 4.78 2.19
N ASP A 180 29.41 3.74 2.63
CA ASP A 180 30.66 3.84 3.42
C ASP A 180 30.53 4.73 4.67
N GLY A 181 29.35 4.74 5.30
CA GLY A 181 29.07 5.55 6.48
C GLY A 181 28.81 7.03 6.21
N VAL A 182 28.78 7.45 4.96
CA VAL A 182 28.46 8.83 4.55
C VAL A 182 27.01 8.92 4.09
N VAL A 183 26.24 9.77 4.74
CA VAL A 183 24.86 10.07 4.38
C VAL A 183 24.84 11.25 3.41
N GLN A 184 24.16 11.10 2.28
CA GLN A 184 24.04 12.17 1.30
C GLN A 184 23.04 13.22 1.77
N SER A 185 23.43 14.47 1.70
CA SER A 185 22.55 15.61 2.00
C SER A 185 21.57 15.86 0.85
N ALA A 186 20.44 16.56 1.14
CA ALA A 186 19.50 16.95 0.10
C ALA A 186 20.14 17.83 -1.00
N ALA A 187 21.18 18.59 -0.68
CA ALA A 187 21.93 19.39 -1.64
C ALA A 187 22.75 18.51 -2.61
N GLU A 188 23.40 17.46 -2.10
CA GLU A 188 24.13 16.50 -2.94
C GLU A 188 23.22 15.67 -3.82
N ILE A 189 22.02 15.34 -3.32
CA ILE A 189 20.97 14.67 -4.11
C ILE A 189 20.48 15.60 -5.22
N ALA A 190 20.32 16.91 -4.94
CA ALA A 190 19.93 17.89 -5.94
C ALA A 190 20.95 17.96 -7.09
N ASP A 191 22.22 18.06 -6.76
CA ASP A 191 23.31 18.12 -7.75
C ASP A 191 23.34 16.86 -8.64
N LYS A 192 23.24 15.66 -8.04
CA LYS A 192 23.22 14.38 -8.75
C LYS A 192 21.96 14.16 -9.59
N SER A 193 20.84 14.72 -9.18
CA SER A 193 19.53 14.56 -9.82
C SER A 193 19.19 15.67 -10.80
N GLY A 194 20.06 16.66 -10.96
CA GLY A 194 19.89 17.82 -11.85
C GLY A 194 18.86 18.85 -11.34
N PHE A 195 18.59 18.89 -10.04
CA PHE A 195 17.77 19.93 -9.40
C PHE A 195 18.66 21.12 -9.01
N PHE A 196 18.10 22.33 -9.08
CA PHE A 196 18.85 23.55 -8.75
C PHE A 196 18.96 23.81 -7.24
N SER A 197 18.07 23.21 -6.44
CA SER A 197 18.04 23.43 -4.98
C SER A 197 17.47 22.24 -4.20
N SER A 198 17.81 22.17 -2.92
CA SER A 198 17.25 21.17 -2.00
C SER A 198 15.72 21.28 -1.88
N SER A 199 15.17 22.49 -1.98
CA SER A 199 13.72 22.71 -1.93
C SER A 199 12.98 22.09 -3.12
N GLU A 200 13.59 22.10 -4.30
CA GLU A 200 13.02 21.43 -5.49
C GLU A 200 13.01 19.92 -5.33
N VAL A 201 14.01 19.33 -4.70
CA VAL A 201 14.02 17.88 -4.38
C VAL A 201 12.85 17.53 -3.49
N TYR A 202 12.62 18.27 -2.40
CA TYR A 202 11.51 18.02 -1.49
C TYR A 202 10.14 18.19 -2.17
N LEU A 203 9.96 19.25 -2.97
CA LEU A 203 8.74 19.47 -3.73
C LEU A 203 8.52 18.37 -4.78
N SER A 204 9.54 18.00 -5.52
CA SER A 204 9.48 16.91 -6.50
C SER A 204 9.06 15.59 -5.84
N TYR A 205 9.64 15.27 -4.69
CA TYR A 205 9.29 14.05 -3.95
C TYR A 205 7.87 14.11 -3.35
N PHE A 206 7.43 15.27 -2.91
CA PHE A 206 6.08 15.47 -2.38
C PHE A 206 4.99 15.28 -3.45
N PHE A 207 5.22 15.77 -4.68
CA PHE A 207 4.33 15.58 -5.81
C PHE A 207 4.53 14.24 -6.55
N GLY A 208 5.59 13.49 -6.22
CA GLY A 208 5.81 12.14 -6.75
C GLY A 208 6.56 12.07 -8.07
N HIS A 209 7.31 13.09 -8.44
CA HIS A 209 8.16 13.09 -9.64
C HIS A 209 9.45 12.29 -9.39
N ARG A 210 9.29 11.01 -9.02
CA ARG A 210 10.38 10.09 -8.67
C ARG A 210 10.05 8.66 -9.07
N GLY A 211 11.05 7.84 -9.29
CA GLY A 211 10.86 6.39 -9.46
C GLY A 211 10.38 5.73 -8.18
N GLY A 212 9.46 4.78 -8.30
CA GLY A 212 8.91 4.07 -7.15
C GLY A 212 7.70 3.20 -7.49
N CYS A 213 7.00 2.71 -6.46
CA CYS A 213 5.72 2.02 -6.62
C CYS A 213 4.59 3.00 -6.98
N ILE A 214 3.51 2.47 -7.56
CA ILE A 214 2.38 3.28 -8.04
C ILE A 214 1.78 4.13 -6.90
N GLY A 215 1.58 3.56 -5.71
CA GLY A 215 0.89 4.22 -4.59
C GLY A 215 1.77 5.08 -3.68
N GLU A 216 3.09 4.99 -3.78
CA GLU A 216 3.98 5.78 -2.92
C GLU A 216 4.32 7.16 -3.49
N SER A 217 3.96 7.42 -4.75
CA SER A 217 4.35 8.64 -5.45
C SER A 217 3.60 9.88 -4.97
N ALA A 218 2.34 9.77 -4.60
CA ALA A 218 1.48 10.91 -4.32
C ALA A 218 1.38 11.23 -2.82
N ILE A 219 2.44 11.72 -2.18
CA ILE A 219 2.44 11.95 -0.73
C ILE A 219 1.39 12.97 -0.30
N PHE A 220 1.16 14.02 -1.07
CA PHE A 220 0.13 15.02 -0.78
C PHE A 220 -1.29 14.40 -0.75
N LEU A 221 -1.59 13.46 -1.66
CA LEU A 221 -2.86 12.73 -1.64
C LEU A 221 -2.94 11.72 -0.50
N LEU A 222 -1.82 11.10 -0.12
CA LEU A 222 -1.76 10.20 1.04
C LEU A 222 -2.05 10.95 2.34
N VAL A 223 -1.53 12.16 2.49
CA VAL A 223 -1.83 13.03 3.65
C VAL A 223 -3.30 13.43 3.63
N ALA A 224 -3.85 13.83 2.48
CA ALA A 224 -5.28 14.14 2.34
C ALA A 224 -6.16 12.92 2.65
N ALA A 225 -5.79 11.73 2.16
CA ALA A 225 -6.47 10.48 2.47
C ALA A 225 -6.44 10.16 3.98
N PHE A 226 -5.29 10.34 4.63
CA PHE A 226 -5.14 10.17 6.07
C PHE A 226 -6.09 11.07 6.85
N LEU A 227 -6.13 12.36 6.53
CA LEU A 227 -7.01 13.32 7.18
C LEU A 227 -8.50 12.96 6.96
N LEU A 228 -8.87 12.57 5.75
CA LEU A 228 -10.25 12.17 5.45
C LEU A 228 -10.66 10.92 6.21
N LEU A 229 -9.79 9.91 6.28
CA LEU A 229 -10.04 8.68 7.04
C LEU A 229 -10.12 8.93 8.56
N LEU A 230 -9.38 9.92 9.09
CA LEU A 230 -9.48 10.36 10.49
C LEU A 230 -10.80 11.07 10.75
N ILE A 231 -11.21 12.01 9.89
CA ILE A 231 -12.46 12.76 10.03
C ILE A 231 -13.66 11.81 9.97
N THR A 232 -13.64 10.84 9.08
CA THR A 232 -14.68 9.80 8.98
C THR A 232 -14.60 8.74 10.07
N ARG A 233 -13.60 8.82 10.97
CA ARG A 233 -13.36 7.86 12.05
C ARG A 233 -13.20 6.41 11.59
N VAL A 234 -12.76 6.23 10.36
CA VAL A 234 -12.44 4.91 9.80
C VAL A 234 -11.13 4.39 10.35
N ILE A 235 -10.15 5.25 10.60
CA ILE A 235 -8.85 4.87 11.17
C ILE A 235 -8.56 5.60 12.48
N ASP A 236 -7.67 5.01 13.30
CA ASP A 236 -7.12 5.66 14.51
C ASP A 236 -5.73 6.23 14.17
N TRP A 237 -5.43 7.42 14.65
CA TRP A 237 -4.17 8.13 14.40
C TRP A 237 -2.96 7.52 15.11
N ARG A 238 -3.18 6.75 16.19
CA ARG A 238 -2.12 6.26 17.09
C ARG A 238 -1.10 5.38 16.39
N ALA A 239 -1.55 4.38 15.65
CA ALA A 239 -0.65 3.45 14.95
C ALA A 239 0.13 4.11 13.79
N PRO A 240 -0.51 4.86 12.87
CA PRO A 240 0.20 5.58 11.81
C PRO A 240 1.22 6.58 12.32
N VAL A 241 0.84 7.40 13.30
CA VAL A 241 1.75 8.42 13.86
C VAL A 241 2.92 7.76 14.60
N ALA A 242 2.66 6.73 15.42
CA ALA A 242 3.72 6.00 16.09
C ALA A 242 4.71 5.37 15.10
N MET A 243 4.23 4.78 13.99
CA MET A 243 5.08 4.22 12.94
C MET A 243 5.97 5.29 12.30
N VAL A 244 5.39 6.41 11.88
CA VAL A 244 6.14 7.49 11.20
C VAL A 244 7.17 8.10 12.15
N VAL A 245 6.77 8.45 13.39
CA VAL A 245 7.67 9.06 14.38
C VAL A 245 8.85 8.15 14.69
N THR A 246 8.59 6.85 14.91
CA THR A 246 9.66 5.91 15.25
C THR A 246 10.60 5.67 14.05
N ALA A 247 10.05 5.51 12.83
CA ALA A 247 10.88 5.34 11.64
C ALA A 247 11.78 6.56 11.39
N VAL A 248 11.22 7.78 11.50
CA VAL A 248 11.98 9.03 11.35
C VAL A 248 13.01 9.18 12.46
N ALA A 249 12.69 8.83 13.71
CA ALA A 249 13.64 8.91 14.83
C ALA A 249 14.84 7.98 14.60
N VAL A 250 14.60 6.73 14.18
CA VAL A 250 15.67 5.75 13.91
C VAL A 250 16.59 6.21 12.78
N THR A 251 16.01 6.70 11.68
CA THR A 251 16.81 7.20 10.54
C THR A 251 17.53 8.50 10.87
N PHE A 252 16.94 9.37 11.68
CA PHE A 252 17.58 10.60 12.16
C PHE A 252 18.80 10.30 13.04
N LEU A 253 18.70 9.30 13.94
CA LEU A 253 19.85 8.85 14.74
C LEU A 253 20.99 8.29 13.89
N ALA A 254 20.68 7.78 12.69
CA ALA A 254 21.69 7.36 11.71
C ALA A 254 22.20 8.52 10.82
N GLY A 255 21.78 9.77 11.08
CA GLY A 255 22.20 10.95 10.34
C GLY A 255 21.41 11.24 9.06
N ILE A 256 20.36 10.47 8.78
CA ILE A 256 19.53 10.67 7.58
C ILE A 256 18.54 11.82 7.81
N ASP A 257 18.36 12.65 6.78
CA ASP A 257 17.40 13.76 6.82
C ASP A 257 15.95 13.25 7.08
N PRO A 258 15.29 13.78 8.14
CA PRO A 258 13.92 13.42 8.48
C PRO A 258 12.91 13.65 7.36
N LEU A 259 13.03 14.75 6.61
CA LEU A 259 12.14 15.06 5.49
C LEU A 259 12.33 14.09 4.34
N LEU A 260 13.58 13.78 3.98
CA LEU A 260 13.86 12.76 2.96
C LEU A 260 13.33 11.39 3.38
N THR A 261 13.46 11.02 4.65
CA THR A 261 12.89 9.78 5.19
C THR A 261 11.38 9.73 5.03
N LEU A 262 10.69 10.82 5.35
CA LEU A 262 9.23 10.92 5.25
C LEU A 262 8.77 10.89 3.79
N LEU A 263 9.46 11.64 2.93
CA LEU A 263 9.10 11.80 1.53
C LEU A 263 9.57 10.65 0.63
N SER A 264 10.39 9.71 1.11
CA SER A 264 10.92 8.61 0.31
C SER A 264 10.24 7.28 0.61
N GLY A 265 10.10 6.44 -0.42
CA GLY A 265 9.52 5.10 -0.33
C GLY A 265 8.08 5.08 0.20
N GLY A 266 7.61 3.88 0.51
CA GLY A 266 6.23 3.62 0.90
C GLY A 266 5.91 3.85 2.39
N LEU A 267 6.71 4.62 3.17
CA LEU A 267 6.48 4.81 4.61
C LEU A 267 5.10 5.39 4.89
N VAL A 268 4.74 6.50 4.23
CA VAL A 268 3.45 7.18 4.44
C VAL A 268 2.30 6.30 3.96
N PHE A 269 2.44 5.63 2.81
CA PHE A 269 1.44 4.69 2.31
C PHE A 269 1.22 3.53 3.27
N GLY A 270 2.30 2.93 3.77
CA GLY A 270 2.26 1.85 4.76
C GLY A 270 1.62 2.28 6.08
N ALA A 271 1.93 3.48 6.56
CA ALA A 271 1.36 4.04 7.77
C ALA A 271 -0.15 4.30 7.64
N VAL A 272 -0.61 4.82 6.49
CA VAL A 272 -2.03 5.18 6.29
C VAL A 272 -2.91 3.97 6.01
N PHE A 273 -2.48 3.04 5.16
CA PHE A 273 -3.34 1.96 4.64
C PHE A 273 -2.95 0.55 5.10
N MET A 274 -1.70 0.30 5.51
CA MET A 274 -1.25 -1.04 5.86
C MET A 274 -1.28 -1.30 7.38
N VAL A 275 -0.79 -0.34 8.18
CA VAL A 275 -0.76 -0.46 9.65
C VAL A 275 -2.15 -0.27 10.25
N THR A 276 -3.07 0.37 9.54
CA THR A 276 -4.45 0.61 9.96
C THR A 276 -5.43 -0.50 9.59
N ASP A 277 -4.95 -1.62 9.04
CA ASP A 277 -5.79 -2.78 8.73
C ASP A 277 -6.46 -3.32 9.99
N TYR A 278 -7.79 -3.40 9.98
CA TYR A 278 -8.60 -3.80 11.13
C TYR A 278 -8.31 -5.21 11.65
N ALA A 279 -7.99 -6.14 10.75
CA ALA A 279 -7.76 -7.53 11.11
C ALA A 279 -6.42 -7.76 11.80
N THR A 280 -5.39 -7.00 11.40
CA THR A 280 -4.01 -7.21 11.85
C THR A 280 -3.58 -6.22 12.93
N SER A 281 -4.27 -5.10 13.11
CA SER A 281 -3.92 -4.09 14.10
C SER A 281 -4.53 -4.38 15.49
N PRO A 282 -3.81 -4.08 16.59
CA PRO A 282 -4.34 -4.24 17.94
C PRO A 282 -5.58 -3.38 18.21
N VAL A 283 -6.50 -3.89 19.04
CA VAL A 283 -7.72 -3.19 19.41
C VAL A 283 -7.46 -2.10 20.47
N THR A 284 -6.52 -2.34 21.38
CA THR A 284 -6.24 -1.42 22.50
C THR A 284 -5.45 -0.19 22.06
N PRO A 285 -5.70 1.00 22.65
CA PRO A 285 -4.98 2.22 22.30
C PRO A 285 -3.46 2.12 22.49
N LEU A 286 -3.01 1.52 23.58
CA LEU A 286 -1.59 1.30 23.87
C LEU A 286 -0.99 0.26 22.89
N GLY A 287 -1.74 -0.81 22.62
CA GLY A 287 -1.32 -1.83 21.65
C GLY A 287 -1.08 -1.25 20.26
N ARG A 288 -1.93 -0.31 19.80
CA ARG A 288 -1.75 0.41 18.53
C ARG A 288 -0.45 1.22 18.49
N ILE A 289 -0.11 1.89 19.58
CA ILE A 289 1.15 2.66 19.69
C ILE A 289 2.35 1.70 19.62
N ILE A 290 2.34 0.62 20.41
CA ILE A 290 3.43 -0.37 20.42
C ILE A 290 3.58 -1.02 19.06
N PHE A 291 2.48 -1.42 18.42
CA PHE A 291 2.47 -2.02 17.10
C PHE A 291 3.02 -1.06 16.04
N GLY A 292 2.53 0.17 16.00
CA GLY A 292 3.01 1.20 15.09
C GLY A 292 4.50 1.50 15.30
N ALA A 293 4.93 1.65 16.56
CA ALA A 293 6.33 1.88 16.90
C ALA A 293 7.23 0.70 16.48
N GLY A 294 6.79 -0.55 16.68
CA GLY A 294 7.49 -1.74 16.21
C GLY A 294 7.65 -1.79 14.69
N CYS A 295 6.57 -1.50 13.94
CA CYS A 295 6.62 -1.39 12.48
C CYS A 295 7.57 -0.27 12.04
N GLY A 296 7.53 0.89 12.71
CA GLY A 296 8.40 2.02 12.45
C GLY A 296 9.88 1.72 12.72
N LEU A 297 10.16 1.04 13.84
CA LEU A 297 11.52 0.60 14.20
C LEU A 297 12.13 -0.32 13.13
N ILE A 298 11.40 -1.36 12.75
CA ILE A 298 11.85 -2.31 11.72
C ILE A 298 12.06 -1.59 10.39
N THR A 299 11.11 -0.73 10.00
CA THR A 299 11.23 0.06 8.75
C THR A 299 12.43 0.99 8.78
N GLY A 300 12.68 1.66 9.90
CA GLY A 300 13.84 2.53 10.08
C GLY A 300 15.16 1.76 10.01
N LEU A 301 15.25 0.60 10.68
CA LEU A 301 16.43 -0.26 10.63
C LEU A 301 16.73 -0.74 9.20
N ILE A 302 15.71 -1.24 8.46
CA ILE A 302 15.89 -1.69 7.07
C ILE A 302 16.36 -0.55 6.15
N ARG A 303 16.01 0.70 6.46
CA ARG A 303 16.45 1.86 5.68
C ARG A 303 17.88 2.28 5.96
N VAL A 304 18.36 2.04 7.17
CA VAL A 304 19.73 2.36 7.59
C VAL A 304 20.72 1.27 7.14
N PHE A 305 20.35 0.01 7.28
CA PHE A 305 21.14 -1.18 6.90
C PHE A 305 20.68 -1.77 5.57
#